data_879a801be9f0e59593d487d384015a19
#
_entry.id   879a801be9f0e59593d487d384015a19
#
_cell.length_a   1.000
_cell.length_b   1.000
_cell.length_c   1.000
_cell.angle_alpha   90.00
_cell.angle_beta   90.00
_cell.angle_gamma   90.00
#
_symmetry.space_group_name_H-M   'P 1'
#
loop_
_entity.id
_entity.type
_entity.pdbx_description
1 polymer ?
#
loop_
_entity_poly.entity_id
_entity_poly.type
_entity_poly.pdbx_seq_one_letter_code
_entity_poly.pdbx_strand_id
1 'polypeptide(L)'
;SQEAIEFLMDLGVEFTKKDGGLDYAREGGHSASRGLHIDDEIGKGILDALYKRLRERPNIEIFENTPILDLIVKDGKCYGARSHDEVFISTNVALATGGLGGLFDKSTNFPHISGDGLAMAIKNGVKLKDISYIQFHPTSLYEEGVERQLLISESARGEGALLLNHKDERFTDEMKSRDIVAGAIKEEMVREGVDFEYLSMKPLGEEKIPKRFPMIFDELRDRGIDPRYENIPIVPCQHYTMGGILCDIKGRTNLEGLFVVGEAGNVGIHGSNRLACNSLLECVVFGRILADFLNENKFDNAEINFKIDTMDIDEEEMKKIIFERIREDERAKANFN
;
A
#
# COMPACT_ATOMS: atom_id res chain seq x y z
N SER A 1 18.38 1.86 -4.70
CA SER A 1 17.79 0.66 -4.08
C SER A 1 18.76 -0.05 -3.16
N GLN A 2 20.01 -0.24 -3.55
CA GLN A 2 21.00 -0.92 -2.68
C GLN A 2 21.20 -0.18 -1.36
N GLU A 3 21.43 1.12 -1.38
CA GLU A 3 21.56 1.96 -0.19
C GLU A 3 20.33 1.91 0.74
N ALA A 4 19.12 1.74 0.17
CA ALA A 4 17.91 1.60 0.98
C ALA A 4 17.86 0.25 1.70
N ILE A 5 18.36 -0.83 1.07
CA ILE A 5 18.47 -2.16 1.68
C ILE A 5 19.53 -2.14 2.79
N GLU A 6 20.70 -1.58 2.51
CA GLU A 6 21.77 -1.40 3.49
C GLU A 6 21.27 -0.60 4.71
N PHE A 7 20.55 0.49 4.48
CA PHE A 7 19.90 1.27 5.53
C PHE A 7 18.94 0.44 6.39
N LEU A 8 18.08 -0.37 5.77
CA LEU A 8 17.17 -1.24 6.52
C LEU A 8 17.93 -2.29 7.35
N MET A 9 19.00 -2.86 6.81
CA MET A 9 19.86 -3.81 7.53
C MET A 9 20.57 -3.14 8.72
N ASP A 10 21.05 -1.91 8.56
CA ASP A 10 21.64 -1.11 9.64
C ASP A 10 20.63 -0.78 10.75
N LEU A 11 19.35 -0.67 10.40
CA LEU A 11 18.26 -0.52 11.38
C LEU A 11 17.86 -1.82 12.06
N GLY A 12 18.41 -2.96 11.63
CA GLY A 12 18.19 -4.27 12.23
C GLY A 12 17.16 -5.13 11.50
N VAL A 13 16.82 -4.82 10.24
CA VAL A 13 15.98 -5.70 9.40
C VAL A 13 16.80 -6.92 8.97
N GLU A 14 16.32 -8.11 9.29
CA GLU A 14 16.95 -9.37 8.96
C GLU A 14 16.22 -10.04 7.79
N PHE A 15 16.72 -9.81 6.57
CA PHE A 15 16.18 -10.49 5.36
C PHE A 15 16.56 -11.98 5.35
N THR A 16 15.68 -12.80 4.75
CA THR A 16 15.91 -14.24 4.55
C THR A 16 17.21 -14.46 3.76
N LYS A 17 18.01 -15.44 4.22
CA LYS A 17 19.29 -15.80 3.62
C LYS A 17 19.28 -17.20 3.06
N LYS A 18 20.00 -17.40 1.96
CA LYS A 18 20.22 -18.69 1.31
C LYS A 18 21.66 -18.81 0.87
N ASP A 19 22.28 -19.95 1.13
CA ASP A 19 23.67 -20.25 0.73
C ASP A 19 24.70 -19.18 1.12
N GLY A 20 24.48 -18.53 2.29
CA GLY A 20 25.35 -17.49 2.85
C GLY A 20 25.13 -16.08 2.30
N GLY A 21 24.21 -15.88 1.35
CA GLY A 21 23.80 -14.59 0.81
C GLY A 21 22.33 -14.25 1.08
N LEU A 22 21.89 -13.11 0.57
CA LEU A 22 20.47 -12.74 0.59
C LEU A 22 19.69 -13.64 -0.39
N ASP A 23 18.51 -14.10 0.01
CA ASP A 23 17.59 -14.82 -0.87
C ASP A 23 16.71 -13.86 -1.66
N TYR A 24 16.55 -14.13 -2.96
CA TYR A 24 15.80 -13.28 -3.88
C TYR A 24 14.64 -14.05 -4.52
N ALA A 25 13.42 -13.64 -4.24
CA ALA A 25 12.23 -14.14 -4.88
C ALA A 25 12.00 -13.52 -6.26
N ARG A 26 11.36 -14.28 -7.16
CA ARG A 26 10.82 -13.79 -8.43
C ARG A 26 9.31 -13.68 -8.31
N GLU A 27 8.77 -12.55 -8.72
CA GLU A 27 7.34 -12.30 -8.68
C GLU A 27 6.79 -11.96 -10.08
N GLY A 28 5.47 -11.93 -10.24
CA GLY A 28 4.81 -11.63 -11.50
C GLY A 28 5.28 -10.30 -12.11
N GLY A 29 5.52 -10.29 -13.42
CA GLY A 29 6.08 -9.14 -14.13
C GLY A 29 7.58 -8.90 -13.93
N HIS A 30 8.26 -9.63 -13.02
CA HIS A 30 9.69 -9.50 -12.81
C HIS A 30 10.49 -10.21 -13.92
N SER A 31 11.47 -9.52 -14.50
CA SER A 31 12.39 -10.09 -15.48
C SER A 31 13.44 -11.03 -14.85
N ALA A 32 13.73 -10.85 -13.54
CA ALA A 32 14.70 -11.65 -12.77
C ALA A 32 14.29 -11.72 -11.29
N SER A 33 14.86 -12.66 -10.52
CA SER A 33 14.72 -12.70 -9.07
C SER A 33 15.40 -11.49 -8.45
N ARG A 34 14.61 -10.63 -7.79
CA ARG A 34 15.11 -9.37 -7.19
C ARG A 34 14.36 -8.96 -5.92
N GLY A 35 13.25 -9.63 -5.59
CA GLY A 35 12.47 -9.34 -4.40
C GLY A 35 13.14 -9.90 -3.15
N LEU A 36 13.61 -9.04 -2.25
CA LEU A 36 14.01 -9.46 -0.92
C LEU A 36 12.77 -9.78 -0.09
N HIS A 37 12.91 -10.70 0.84
CA HIS A 37 11.80 -11.14 1.68
C HIS A 37 12.28 -11.52 3.10
N ILE A 38 11.33 -11.60 4.02
CA ILE A 38 11.45 -12.16 5.35
C ILE A 38 10.34 -13.20 5.40
N ASP A 39 10.65 -14.41 4.98
CA ASP A 39 9.68 -15.46 4.69
C ASP A 39 8.49 -14.91 3.87
N ASP A 40 7.29 -14.81 4.43
CA ASP A 40 6.10 -14.19 3.81
C ASP A 40 5.56 -12.96 4.60
N GLU A 41 6.36 -12.40 5.55
CA GLU A 41 5.99 -11.27 6.42
C GLU A 41 6.94 -10.05 6.33
N ILE A 42 7.44 -9.72 5.14
CA ILE A 42 8.43 -8.63 4.96
C ILE A 42 7.95 -7.29 5.55
N GLY A 43 6.68 -6.95 5.41
CA GLY A 43 6.11 -5.70 5.93
C GLY A 43 6.22 -5.62 7.45
N LYS A 44 5.89 -6.70 8.14
CA LYS A 44 5.98 -6.81 9.59
C LYS A 44 7.43 -6.68 10.07
N GLY A 45 8.36 -7.42 9.45
CA GLY A 45 9.77 -7.39 9.84
C GLY A 45 10.41 -6.00 9.69
N ILE A 46 10.09 -5.26 8.62
CA ILE A 46 10.53 -3.87 8.44
C ILE A 46 9.90 -2.96 9.50
N LEU A 47 8.58 -3.06 9.72
CA LEU A 47 7.86 -2.23 10.67
C LEU A 47 8.38 -2.42 12.10
N ASP A 48 8.57 -3.66 12.53
CA ASP A 48 9.07 -3.99 13.87
C ASP A 48 10.46 -3.38 14.12
N ALA A 49 11.37 -3.47 13.14
CA ALA A 49 12.71 -2.90 13.24
C ALA A 49 12.68 -1.36 13.32
N LEU A 50 11.88 -0.72 12.46
CA LEU A 50 11.71 0.74 12.47
C LEU A 50 11.07 1.24 13.76
N TYR A 51 10.01 0.59 14.23
CA TYR A 51 9.28 1.00 15.44
C TYR A 51 10.16 0.87 16.70
N LYS A 52 10.98 -0.19 16.76
CA LYS A 52 11.99 -0.34 17.83
C LYS A 52 12.94 0.87 17.84
N ARG A 53 13.45 1.29 16.67
CA ARG A 53 14.37 2.44 16.57
C ARG A 53 13.69 3.77 16.90
N LEU A 54 12.43 3.94 16.51
CA LEU A 54 11.67 5.15 16.83
C LEU A 54 11.54 5.34 18.36
N ARG A 55 11.22 4.28 19.08
CA ARG A 55 11.09 4.32 20.56
C ARG A 55 12.38 4.65 21.29
N GLU A 56 13.54 4.41 20.69
CA GLU A 56 14.85 4.76 21.24
C GLU A 56 15.20 6.26 21.04
N ARG A 57 14.37 7.05 20.33
CA ARG A 57 14.64 8.46 19.99
C ARG A 57 13.87 9.42 20.89
N PRO A 58 14.54 10.13 21.83
CA PRO A 58 13.86 11.01 22.79
C PRO A 58 13.26 12.29 22.15
N ASN A 59 13.64 12.59 20.91
CA ASN A 59 13.15 13.74 20.17
C ASN A 59 11.94 13.40 19.26
N ILE A 60 11.40 12.18 19.35
CA ILE A 60 10.22 11.73 18.61
C ILE A 60 9.11 11.46 19.63
N GLU A 61 7.97 12.10 19.42
CA GLU A 61 6.75 11.86 20.17
C GLU A 61 5.73 11.15 19.28
N ILE A 62 5.11 10.10 19.81
CA ILE A 62 4.15 9.26 19.09
C ILE A 62 2.79 9.40 19.77
N PHE A 63 1.80 9.87 19.04
CA PHE A 63 0.41 10.01 19.47
C PHE A 63 -0.39 8.85 18.89
N GLU A 64 -0.58 7.78 19.67
CA GLU A 64 -1.40 6.64 19.28
C GLU A 64 -2.89 6.96 19.47
N ASN A 65 -3.77 6.34 18.68
CA ASN A 65 -5.22 6.52 18.75
C ASN A 65 -5.67 7.99 18.61
N THR A 66 -4.92 8.78 17.83
CA THR A 66 -5.16 10.19 17.62
C THR A 66 -5.47 10.45 16.14
N PRO A 67 -6.72 10.25 15.69
CA PRO A 67 -7.09 10.48 14.29
C PRO A 67 -6.96 11.97 13.95
N ILE A 68 -6.24 12.24 12.87
CA ILE A 68 -6.14 13.58 12.31
C ILE A 68 -7.33 13.83 11.40
N LEU A 69 -8.08 14.90 11.68
CA LEU A 69 -9.33 15.22 11.01
C LEU A 69 -9.16 16.25 9.90
N ASP A 70 -8.17 17.15 10.03
CA ASP A 70 -7.93 18.18 9.01
C ASP A 70 -6.53 18.76 9.11
N LEU A 71 -6.11 19.42 8.02
CA LEU A 71 -4.93 20.27 7.98
C LEU A 71 -5.30 21.69 8.43
N ILE A 72 -4.35 22.39 9.04
CA ILE A 72 -4.48 23.81 9.38
C ILE A 72 -3.85 24.61 8.24
N VAL A 73 -4.70 25.16 7.37
CA VAL A 73 -4.27 25.85 6.16
C VAL A 73 -4.76 27.30 6.16
N LYS A 74 -3.89 28.22 5.82
CA LYS A 74 -4.20 29.65 5.65
C LYS A 74 -3.32 30.24 4.55
N ASP A 75 -3.93 31.02 3.67
CA ASP A 75 -3.25 31.80 2.62
C ASP A 75 -2.24 30.98 1.78
N GLY A 76 -2.59 29.72 1.43
CA GLY A 76 -1.75 28.84 0.63
C GLY A 76 -0.61 28.16 1.38
N LYS A 77 -0.63 28.17 2.69
CA LYS A 77 0.38 27.55 3.55
C LYS A 77 -0.25 26.64 4.59
N CYS A 78 0.37 25.49 4.82
CA CYS A 78 0.04 24.56 5.90
C CYS A 78 0.82 24.93 7.17
N TYR A 79 0.11 25.01 8.29
CA TYR A 79 0.65 25.38 9.61
C TYR A 79 0.55 24.25 10.62
N GLY A 80 0.04 23.09 10.23
CA GLY A 80 -0.14 21.97 11.15
C GLY A 80 -1.32 21.08 10.77
N ALA A 81 -1.74 20.30 11.76
CA ALA A 81 -2.88 19.41 11.67
C ALA A 81 -3.66 19.42 12.97
N ARG A 82 -4.89 18.92 12.97
CA ARG A 82 -5.72 18.82 14.17
C ARG A 82 -6.42 17.48 14.27
N SER A 83 -6.62 17.05 15.51
CA SER A 83 -7.52 15.97 15.89
C SER A 83 -8.80 16.54 16.53
N HIS A 84 -9.59 15.68 17.16
CA HIS A 84 -10.75 16.14 17.96
C HIS A 84 -10.33 17.05 19.12
N ASP A 85 -9.29 16.65 19.85
CA ASP A 85 -8.95 17.25 21.14
C ASP A 85 -7.66 18.08 21.06
N GLU A 86 -6.83 17.91 20.02
CA GLU A 86 -5.50 18.49 19.93
C GLU A 86 -5.23 19.21 18.62
N VAL A 87 -4.37 20.21 18.72
CA VAL A 87 -3.88 21.00 17.60
C VAL A 87 -2.36 20.90 17.56
N PHE A 88 -1.84 20.38 16.45
CA PHE A 88 -0.41 20.22 16.21
C PHE A 88 0.08 21.31 15.27
N ILE A 89 0.90 22.24 15.77
CA ILE A 89 1.45 23.34 14.99
C ILE A 89 2.85 22.99 14.53
N SER A 90 3.08 23.12 13.24
CA SER A 90 4.38 22.84 12.62
C SER A 90 4.56 23.63 11.34
N THR A 91 5.80 24.01 11.02
CA THR A 91 6.17 24.59 9.73
C THR A 91 6.18 23.56 8.59
N ASN A 92 6.29 22.28 8.93
CA ASN A 92 6.34 21.20 7.97
C ASN A 92 5.42 20.05 8.43
N VAL A 93 4.50 19.68 7.58
CA VAL A 93 3.58 18.54 7.78
C VAL A 93 3.82 17.52 6.67
N ALA A 94 4.08 16.27 7.03
CA ALA A 94 4.25 15.20 6.06
C ALA A 94 3.08 14.23 6.16
N LEU A 95 2.31 14.08 5.08
CA LEU A 95 1.29 13.05 4.95
C LEU A 95 1.95 11.71 4.56
N ALA A 96 1.80 10.70 5.41
CA ALA A 96 2.21 9.32 5.17
C ALA A 96 1.04 8.38 5.48
N THR A 97 -0.17 8.79 5.09
CA THR A 97 -1.47 8.23 5.51
C THR A 97 -1.87 6.97 4.74
N GLY A 98 -1.03 6.49 3.81
CA GLY A 98 -1.40 5.37 2.95
C GLY A 98 -2.40 5.76 1.87
N GLY A 99 -2.96 4.74 1.21
CA GLY A 99 -3.90 4.89 0.10
C GLY A 99 -5.36 5.00 0.54
N LEU A 100 -6.23 4.36 -0.25
CA LEU A 100 -7.70 4.41 -0.08
C LEU A 100 -8.35 3.02 -0.08
N GLY A 101 -7.57 1.99 0.28
CA GLY A 101 -8.01 0.59 0.20
C GLY A 101 -9.20 0.25 1.08
N GLY A 102 -9.36 0.89 2.24
CA GLY A 102 -10.48 0.71 3.14
C GLY A 102 -11.83 1.19 2.60
N LEU A 103 -11.84 1.89 1.46
CA LEU A 103 -13.09 2.30 0.78
C LEU A 103 -13.69 1.19 -0.11
N PHE A 104 -12.99 0.06 -0.28
CA PHE A 104 -13.41 -1.03 -1.15
C PHE A 104 -13.93 -2.22 -0.33
N ASP A 105 -15.05 -2.78 -0.73
CA ASP A 105 -15.68 -3.93 -0.08
C ASP A 105 -14.75 -5.16 0.00
N LYS A 106 -13.88 -5.33 -1.03
CA LYS A 106 -12.86 -6.37 -1.05
C LYS A 106 -11.49 -5.75 -1.16
N SER A 107 -10.76 -5.72 -0.05
CA SER A 107 -9.44 -5.12 0.04
C SER A 107 -8.49 -5.94 0.90
N THR A 108 -7.21 -5.88 0.59
CA THR A 108 -6.13 -6.42 1.42
C THR A 108 -5.62 -5.40 2.44
N ASN A 109 -6.13 -4.18 2.39
CA ASN A 109 -5.80 -3.11 3.33
C ASN A 109 -6.69 -3.16 4.57
N PHE A 110 -6.24 -2.54 5.65
CA PHE A 110 -7.07 -2.34 6.83
C PHE A 110 -8.18 -1.32 6.54
N PRO A 111 -9.37 -1.45 7.15
CA PRO A 111 -10.50 -0.55 6.91
C PRO A 111 -10.21 0.93 7.20
N HIS A 112 -9.33 1.21 8.17
CA HIS A 112 -8.94 2.57 8.53
C HIS A 112 -8.01 3.25 7.51
N ILE A 113 -7.56 2.55 6.46
CA ILE A 113 -6.84 3.17 5.33
C ILE A 113 -7.86 3.69 4.33
N SER A 114 -8.60 4.69 4.73
CA SER A 114 -9.81 5.21 4.06
C SER A 114 -9.57 6.45 3.19
N GLY A 115 -8.30 6.83 2.97
CA GLY A 115 -7.96 7.97 2.13
C GLY A 115 -8.06 9.34 2.82
N ASP A 116 -8.04 9.38 4.14
CA ASP A 116 -8.20 10.61 4.93
C ASP A 116 -7.23 11.70 4.51
N GLY A 117 -5.94 11.37 4.31
CA GLY A 117 -4.94 12.31 3.82
C GLY A 117 -5.25 12.85 2.43
N LEU A 118 -5.82 12.01 1.55
CA LEU A 118 -6.27 12.42 0.22
C LEU A 118 -7.47 13.38 0.32
N ALA A 119 -8.46 13.09 1.17
CA ALA A 119 -9.61 13.95 1.38
C ALA A 119 -9.21 15.31 1.93
N MET A 120 -8.33 15.34 2.95
CA MET A 120 -7.77 16.58 3.50
C MET A 120 -7.02 17.39 2.43
N ALA A 121 -6.25 16.72 1.58
CA ALA A 121 -5.54 17.37 0.47
C ALA A 121 -6.51 17.98 -0.55
N ILE A 122 -7.54 17.24 -0.96
CA ILE A 122 -8.58 17.71 -1.91
C ILE A 122 -9.28 18.94 -1.35
N LYS A 123 -9.74 18.89 -0.10
CA LYS A 123 -10.41 20.00 0.60
C LYS A 123 -9.57 21.29 0.58
N ASN A 124 -8.26 21.13 0.72
CA ASN A 124 -7.32 22.26 0.78
C ASN A 124 -6.72 22.64 -0.58
N GLY A 125 -7.29 22.19 -1.70
CA GLY A 125 -6.86 22.56 -3.06
C GLY A 125 -5.50 21.99 -3.47
N VAL A 126 -5.04 20.94 -2.80
CA VAL A 126 -3.81 20.24 -3.17
C VAL A 126 -4.04 19.43 -4.44
N LYS A 127 -3.09 19.49 -5.37
CA LYS A 127 -3.19 18.81 -6.67
C LYS A 127 -3.03 17.31 -6.51
N LEU A 128 -3.87 16.57 -7.21
CA LEU A 128 -3.78 15.11 -7.33
C LEU A 128 -3.31 14.73 -8.74
N LYS A 129 -2.80 13.52 -8.87
CA LYS A 129 -2.45 12.90 -10.15
C LYS A 129 -2.84 11.44 -10.17
N ASP A 130 -3.42 10.99 -11.29
CA ASP A 130 -3.76 9.59 -11.57
C ASP A 130 -4.58 8.89 -10.47
N ILE A 131 -5.46 9.61 -9.77
CA ILE A 131 -6.19 9.09 -8.60
C ILE A 131 -7.05 7.86 -8.93
N SER A 132 -7.42 7.65 -10.19
CA SER A 132 -8.11 6.45 -10.68
C SER A 132 -7.20 5.24 -10.89
N TYR A 133 -5.87 5.38 -10.75
CA TYR A 133 -4.94 4.26 -10.88
C TYR A 133 -4.92 3.45 -9.58
N ILE A 134 -5.76 2.43 -9.53
CA ILE A 134 -5.93 1.54 -8.39
C ILE A 134 -5.55 0.12 -8.82
N GLN A 135 -4.65 -0.50 -8.07
CA GLN A 135 -4.19 -1.86 -8.33
C GLN A 135 -5.02 -2.88 -7.57
N PHE A 136 -5.46 -3.91 -8.28
CA PHE A 136 -6.04 -5.10 -7.68
C PHE A 136 -5.00 -6.21 -7.61
N HIS A 137 -4.85 -6.83 -6.44
CA HIS A 137 -4.03 -8.02 -6.30
C HIS A 137 -4.82 -9.24 -6.77
N PRO A 138 -4.25 -10.09 -7.64
CA PRO A 138 -4.98 -11.21 -8.23
C PRO A 138 -5.44 -12.27 -7.22
N THR A 139 -4.59 -12.56 -6.22
CA THR A 139 -4.74 -13.72 -5.35
C THR A 139 -4.92 -13.33 -3.89
N SER A 140 -6.13 -12.92 -3.53
CA SER A 140 -6.56 -12.79 -2.14
C SER A 140 -7.57 -13.89 -1.83
N LEU A 141 -7.53 -14.44 -0.61
CA LEU A 141 -8.49 -15.47 -0.20
C LEU A 141 -9.91 -14.92 -0.33
N TYR A 142 -10.80 -15.69 -0.94
CA TYR A 142 -12.22 -15.35 -0.96
C TYR A 142 -12.87 -15.74 0.36
N GLU A 143 -13.28 -14.75 1.15
CA GLU A 143 -14.06 -14.90 2.38
C GLU A 143 -15.19 -13.86 2.36
N GLU A 144 -16.37 -14.27 2.81
CA GLU A 144 -17.50 -13.34 2.99
C GLU A 144 -17.52 -12.76 4.40
N GLY A 145 -17.94 -11.50 4.52
CA GLY A 145 -18.15 -10.85 5.81
C GLY A 145 -16.88 -10.49 6.57
N VAL A 146 -15.70 -10.53 5.92
CA VAL A 146 -14.44 -10.09 6.51
C VAL A 146 -14.10 -8.66 6.05
N GLU A 147 -13.60 -7.85 6.98
CA GLU A 147 -13.20 -6.46 6.70
C GLU A 147 -11.92 -6.37 5.85
N ARG A 148 -11.05 -7.39 5.94
CA ARG A 148 -9.77 -7.45 5.24
C ARG A 148 -9.53 -8.84 4.70
N GLN A 149 -9.32 -8.95 3.39
CA GLN A 149 -9.02 -10.21 2.73
C GLN A 149 -7.56 -10.64 3.00
N LEU A 150 -7.36 -11.93 3.29
CA LEU A 150 -6.02 -12.49 3.42
C LEU A 150 -5.31 -12.47 2.07
N LEU A 151 -4.15 -11.80 2.03
CA LEU A 151 -3.32 -11.76 0.85
C LEU A 151 -2.53 -13.08 0.70
N ILE A 152 -2.73 -13.79 -0.40
CA ILE A 152 -1.81 -14.86 -0.80
C ILE A 152 -0.69 -14.25 -1.63
N SER A 153 0.52 -14.25 -1.08
CA SER A 153 1.68 -13.59 -1.69
C SER A 153 1.87 -13.94 -3.16
N GLU A 154 2.23 -12.95 -3.96
CA GLU A 154 2.59 -13.15 -5.37
C GLU A 154 3.75 -14.13 -5.56
N SER A 155 4.64 -14.23 -4.57
CA SER A 155 5.73 -15.21 -4.54
C SER A 155 5.24 -16.65 -4.68
N ALA A 156 4.02 -16.99 -4.21
CA ALA A 156 3.45 -18.31 -4.39
C ALA A 156 3.32 -18.68 -5.89
N ARG A 157 2.83 -17.71 -6.71
CA ARG A 157 2.78 -17.87 -8.18
C ARG A 157 4.18 -17.89 -8.77
N GLY A 158 5.08 -17.03 -8.30
CA GLY A 158 6.49 -17.00 -8.70
C GLY A 158 7.23 -18.31 -8.45
N GLU A 159 6.81 -19.08 -7.45
CA GLU A 159 7.38 -20.36 -7.09
C GLU A 159 6.66 -21.58 -7.72
N GLY A 160 5.59 -21.33 -8.49
CA GLY A 160 4.92 -22.34 -9.31
C GLY A 160 3.50 -22.70 -8.89
N ALA A 161 2.84 -21.92 -8.02
CA ALA A 161 1.41 -22.08 -7.77
C ALA A 161 0.61 -21.75 -9.03
N LEU A 162 -0.47 -22.48 -9.28
CA LEU A 162 -1.27 -22.42 -10.50
C LEU A 162 -2.64 -21.81 -10.26
N LEU A 163 -3.12 -21.04 -11.23
CA LEU A 163 -4.49 -20.53 -11.27
C LEU A 163 -5.39 -21.51 -12.02
N LEU A 164 -6.43 -21.97 -11.34
CA LEU A 164 -7.34 -23.00 -11.84
C LEU A 164 -8.78 -22.49 -11.78
N ASN A 165 -9.58 -22.83 -12.78
CA ASN A 165 -11.03 -22.63 -12.77
C ASN A 165 -11.76 -23.77 -12.02
N HIS A 166 -13.09 -23.74 -11.97
CA HIS A 166 -13.90 -24.78 -11.31
C HIS A 166 -13.87 -26.14 -12.00
N LYS A 167 -13.17 -26.28 -13.14
CA LYS A 167 -12.92 -27.54 -13.84
C LYS A 167 -11.50 -28.05 -13.66
N ASP A 168 -10.72 -27.45 -12.73
CA ASP A 168 -9.30 -27.72 -12.52
C ASP A 168 -8.42 -27.41 -13.77
N GLU A 169 -8.85 -26.51 -14.64
CA GLU A 169 -8.12 -26.09 -15.84
C GLU A 169 -7.39 -24.77 -15.61
N ARG A 170 -6.13 -24.68 -16.06
CA ARG A 170 -5.40 -23.41 -16.09
C ARG A 170 -5.97 -22.51 -17.18
N PHE A 171 -6.22 -21.25 -16.85
CA PHE A 171 -6.83 -20.28 -17.78
C PHE A 171 -5.94 -19.07 -18.10
N THR A 172 -4.82 -18.91 -17.40
CA THR A 172 -3.89 -17.78 -17.65
C THR A 172 -2.44 -18.15 -17.33
N ASP A 173 -1.50 -17.27 -17.71
CA ASP A 173 -0.10 -17.35 -17.28
C ASP A 173 0.07 -16.55 -15.97
N GLU A 174 0.39 -17.22 -14.91
CA GLU A 174 0.50 -16.72 -13.54
C GLU A 174 1.62 -15.69 -13.37
N MET A 175 2.59 -15.67 -14.28
CA MET A 175 3.77 -14.79 -14.23
C MET A 175 3.57 -13.45 -14.95
N LYS A 176 2.42 -13.23 -15.58
CA LYS A 176 2.06 -11.91 -16.11
C LYS A 176 1.87 -10.89 -15.00
N SER A 177 1.83 -9.62 -15.38
CA SER A 177 1.60 -8.51 -14.46
C SER A 177 0.22 -8.59 -13.78
N ARG A 178 0.07 -7.94 -12.62
CA ARG A 178 -1.12 -8.04 -11.75
C ARG A 178 -2.41 -7.67 -12.46
N ASP A 179 -2.39 -6.60 -13.24
CA ASP A 179 -3.53 -6.13 -14.03
C ASP A 179 -4.05 -7.19 -15.00
N ILE A 180 -3.13 -7.84 -15.72
CA ILE A 180 -3.46 -8.90 -16.68
C ILE A 180 -4.03 -10.12 -15.95
N VAL A 181 -3.37 -10.55 -14.86
CA VAL A 181 -3.82 -11.75 -14.12
C VAL A 181 -5.15 -11.48 -13.41
N ALA A 182 -5.32 -10.32 -12.78
CA ALA A 182 -6.59 -9.95 -12.14
C ALA A 182 -7.73 -9.84 -13.15
N GLY A 183 -7.45 -9.28 -14.33
CA GLY A 183 -8.39 -9.23 -15.45
C GLY A 183 -8.80 -10.64 -15.91
N ALA A 184 -7.83 -11.54 -16.12
CA ALA A 184 -8.10 -12.91 -16.53
C ALA A 184 -8.94 -13.70 -15.49
N ILE A 185 -8.67 -13.53 -14.19
CA ILE A 185 -9.49 -14.15 -13.13
C ILE A 185 -10.93 -13.60 -13.20
N LYS A 186 -11.09 -12.28 -13.32
CA LYS A 186 -12.42 -11.68 -13.41
C LYS A 186 -13.20 -12.14 -14.65
N GLU A 187 -12.55 -12.25 -15.80
CA GLU A 187 -13.16 -12.75 -17.05
C GLU A 187 -13.58 -14.21 -16.88
N GLU A 188 -12.76 -15.04 -16.24
CA GLU A 188 -13.07 -16.45 -15.98
C GLU A 188 -14.27 -16.59 -15.05
N MET A 189 -14.28 -15.83 -13.93
CA MET A 189 -15.41 -15.81 -12.99
C MET A 189 -16.73 -15.42 -13.69
N VAL A 190 -16.70 -14.41 -14.55
CA VAL A 190 -17.88 -13.99 -15.32
C VAL A 190 -18.31 -15.09 -16.31
N ARG A 191 -17.35 -15.74 -16.97
CA ARG A 191 -17.62 -16.82 -17.93
C ARG A 191 -18.28 -18.04 -17.28
N GLU A 192 -17.84 -18.38 -16.05
CA GLU A 192 -18.37 -19.54 -15.32
C GLU A 192 -19.58 -19.18 -14.44
N GLY A 193 -19.84 -17.89 -14.19
CA GLY A 193 -20.94 -17.42 -13.34
C GLY A 193 -20.69 -17.71 -11.85
N VAL A 194 -19.44 -17.53 -11.40
CA VAL A 194 -18.97 -17.84 -10.05
C VAL A 194 -18.39 -16.60 -9.37
N ASP A 195 -18.27 -16.64 -8.03
CA ASP A 195 -17.80 -15.52 -7.21
C ASP A 195 -16.30 -15.59 -6.90
N PHE A 196 -15.62 -16.66 -7.24
CA PHE A 196 -14.18 -16.88 -7.01
C PHE A 196 -13.62 -17.92 -7.98
N GLU A 197 -12.30 -17.96 -8.09
CA GLU A 197 -11.52 -18.99 -8.76
C GLU A 197 -10.55 -19.64 -7.76
N TYR A 198 -9.66 -20.50 -8.23
CA TYR A 198 -8.77 -21.24 -7.35
C TYR A 198 -7.29 -20.94 -7.60
N LEU A 199 -6.52 -20.91 -6.50
CA LEU A 199 -5.06 -20.98 -6.51
C LEU A 199 -4.65 -22.34 -5.95
N SER A 200 -3.89 -23.13 -6.71
CA SER A 200 -3.32 -24.39 -6.27
C SER A 200 -1.85 -24.21 -5.89
N MET A 201 -1.51 -24.41 -4.63
CA MET A 201 -0.13 -24.46 -4.15
C MET A 201 0.48 -25.87 -4.19
N LYS A 202 -0.32 -26.91 -4.54
CA LYS A 202 0.12 -28.31 -4.59
C LYS A 202 1.40 -28.55 -5.41
N PRO A 203 1.64 -27.88 -6.55
CA PRO A 203 2.87 -28.06 -7.32
C PRO A 203 4.16 -27.66 -6.59
N LEU A 204 4.06 -26.84 -5.53
CA LEU A 204 5.22 -26.45 -4.72
C LEU A 204 5.75 -27.62 -3.87
N GLY A 205 4.89 -28.59 -3.56
CA GLY A 205 5.19 -29.73 -2.70
C GLY A 205 4.90 -29.50 -1.22
N GLU A 206 4.48 -30.57 -0.55
CA GLU A 206 3.95 -30.54 0.82
C GLU A 206 4.93 -29.99 1.86
N GLU A 207 6.22 -30.28 1.72
CA GLU A 207 7.24 -29.81 2.66
C GLU A 207 7.63 -28.34 2.44
N LYS A 208 7.55 -27.86 1.20
CA LYS A 208 7.98 -26.52 0.86
C LYS A 208 6.97 -25.47 1.29
N ILE A 209 5.68 -25.76 1.21
CA ILE A 209 4.60 -24.81 1.51
C ILE A 209 4.74 -24.24 2.94
N PRO A 210 4.77 -25.04 4.02
CA PRO A 210 4.86 -24.50 5.38
C PRO A 210 6.23 -23.87 5.70
N LYS A 211 7.30 -24.26 4.97
CA LYS A 211 8.64 -23.71 5.19
C LYS A 211 8.81 -22.34 4.51
N ARG A 212 8.22 -22.16 3.34
CA ARG A 212 8.40 -20.94 2.52
C ARG A 212 7.34 -19.89 2.78
N PHE A 213 6.14 -20.33 3.17
CA PHE A 213 4.97 -19.50 3.40
C PHE A 213 4.33 -19.82 4.76
N PRO A 214 5.09 -19.70 5.89
CA PRO A 214 4.60 -20.14 7.20
C PRO A 214 3.35 -19.39 7.65
N MET A 215 3.30 -18.06 7.49
CA MET A 215 2.14 -17.26 7.86
C MET A 215 0.91 -17.60 7.01
N ILE A 216 1.06 -17.67 5.69
CA ILE A 216 -0.04 -18.05 4.78
C ILE A 216 -0.53 -19.47 5.09
N PHE A 217 0.38 -20.40 5.37
CA PHE A 217 0.03 -21.76 5.72
C PHE A 217 -0.80 -21.83 7.00
N ASP A 218 -0.37 -21.16 8.07
CA ASP A 218 -1.05 -21.16 9.36
C ASP A 218 -2.41 -20.44 9.24
N GLU A 219 -2.48 -19.30 8.61
CA GLU A 219 -3.72 -18.55 8.37
C GLU A 219 -4.77 -19.34 7.56
N LEU A 220 -4.35 -20.10 6.56
CA LEU A 220 -5.24 -20.98 5.79
C LEU A 220 -5.71 -22.17 6.63
N ARG A 221 -4.79 -22.78 7.39
CA ARG A 221 -5.12 -23.91 8.29
C ARG A 221 -6.12 -23.51 9.37
N ASP A 222 -6.00 -22.32 9.94
CA ASP A 222 -6.95 -21.80 10.92
C ASP A 222 -8.36 -21.61 10.34
N ARG A 223 -8.43 -21.41 9.02
CA ARG A 223 -9.68 -21.33 8.24
C ARG A 223 -10.17 -22.67 7.69
N GLY A 224 -9.49 -23.76 8.05
CA GLY A 224 -9.85 -25.12 7.64
C GLY A 224 -9.39 -25.50 6.22
N ILE A 225 -8.51 -24.72 5.59
CA ILE A 225 -7.96 -25.00 4.26
C ILE A 225 -6.53 -25.52 4.40
N ASP A 226 -6.24 -26.72 3.90
CA ASP A 226 -4.88 -27.23 3.83
C ASP A 226 -4.31 -27.05 2.42
N PRO A 227 -3.46 -26.02 2.17
CA PRO A 227 -2.99 -25.70 0.83
C PRO A 227 -2.07 -26.76 0.22
N ARG A 228 -1.66 -27.77 1.00
CA ARG A 228 -0.91 -28.93 0.49
C ARG A 228 -1.79 -29.86 -0.34
N TYR A 229 -3.08 -29.94 -0.01
CA TYR A 229 -4.03 -30.91 -0.57
C TYR A 229 -5.24 -30.26 -1.22
N GLU A 230 -5.58 -29.03 -0.85
CA GLU A 230 -6.77 -28.31 -1.29
C GLU A 230 -6.41 -27.09 -2.15
N ASN A 231 -7.27 -26.74 -3.09
CA ASN A 231 -7.16 -25.51 -3.82
C ASN A 231 -7.74 -24.37 -2.97
N ILE A 232 -7.10 -23.21 -3.00
CA ILE A 232 -7.46 -22.02 -2.21
C ILE A 232 -8.45 -21.20 -3.04
N PRO A 233 -9.67 -20.90 -2.55
CA PRO A 233 -10.59 -20.00 -3.26
C PRO A 233 -10.00 -18.57 -3.24
N ILE A 234 -9.90 -17.93 -4.40
CA ILE A 234 -9.28 -16.62 -4.54
C ILE A 234 -10.14 -15.67 -5.36
N VAL A 235 -9.99 -14.37 -5.06
CA VAL A 235 -10.63 -13.29 -5.78
C VAL A 235 -9.67 -12.10 -5.91
N PRO A 236 -9.70 -11.33 -7.01
CA PRO A 236 -8.98 -10.07 -7.08
C PRO A 236 -9.54 -9.05 -6.09
N CYS A 237 -8.64 -8.46 -5.27
CA CYS A 237 -9.00 -7.46 -4.27
C CYS A 237 -8.20 -6.18 -4.47
N GLN A 238 -8.79 -5.03 -4.08
CA GLN A 238 -8.03 -3.80 -4.02
C GLN A 238 -6.80 -3.99 -3.13
N HIS A 239 -5.64 -3.46 -3.57
CA HIS A 239 -4.38 -3.73 -2.90
C HIS A 239 -3.49 -2.50 -2.75
N TYR A 240 -3.42 -1.63 -3.77
CA TYR A 240 -2.52 -0.47 -3.77
C TYR A 240 -3.08 0.67 -4.60
N THR A 241 -2.85 1.91 -4.15
CA THR A 241 -3.21 3.13 -4.88
C THR A 241 -1.94 3.69 -5.54
N MET A 242 -1.85 3.65 -6.88
CA MET A 242 -0.72 4.24 -7.61
C MET A 242 -0.91 5.74 -7.85
N GLY A 243 -2.15 6.20 -7.91
CA GLY A 243 -2.50 7.62 -7.90
C GLY A 243 -2.34 8.23 -6.51
N GLY A 244 -2.52 9.55 -6.41
CA GLY A 244 -2.43 10.22 -5.11
C GLY A 244 -2.12 11.70 -5.20
N ILE A 245 -1.63 12.26 -4.11
CA ILE A 245 -1.23 13.66 -4.01
C ILE A 245 0.00 13.89 -4.91
N LEU A 246 -0.13 14.81 -5.86
CA LEU A 246 0.97 15.17 -6.75
C LEU A 246 2.11 15.80 -5.96
N CYS A 247 3.28 15.21 -6.03
CA CYS A 247 4.49 15.72 -5.38
C CYS A 247 5.73 15.57 -6.26
N ASP A 248 6.77 16.30 -5.90
CA ASP A 248 8.09 16.10 -6.48
C ASP A 248 8.88 15.02 -5.73
N ILE A 249 10.11 14.74 -6.18
CA ILE A 249 10.99 13.73 -5.58
C ILE A 249 11.38 14.02 -4.12
N LYS A 250 11.17 15.24 -3.62
CA LYS A 250 11.39 15.65 -2.23
C LYS A 250 10.09 15.64 -1.41
N GLY A 251 9.00 15.10 -1.98
CA GLY A 251 7.69 15.05 -1.35
C GLY A 251 6.95 16.39 -1.28
N ARG A 252 7.45 17.45 -1.94
CA ARG A 252 6.81 18.78 -1.89
C ARG A 252 5.53 18.77 -2.73
N THR A 253 4.45 19.29 -2.14
CA THR A 253 3.17 19.52 -2.83
C THR A 253 3.10 20.97 -3.36
N ASN A 254 1.95 21.33 -3.96
CA ASN A 254 1.67 22.73 -4.32
C ASN A 254 1.25 23.62 -3.13
N LEU A 255 1.07 23.04 -1.95
CA LEU A 255 0.74 23.75 -0.72
C LEU A 255 2.03 23.94 0.11
N GLU A 256 2.43 25.17 0.40
CA GLU A 256 3.63 25.45 1.19
C GLU A 256 3.55 24.80 2.57
N GLY A 257 4.64 24.18 3.03
CA GLY A 257 4.70 23.49 4.34
C GLY A 257 4.04 22.12 4.36
N LEU A 258 3.40 21.68 3.25
CA LEU A 258 2.84 20.34 3.13
C LEU A 258 3.68 19.44 2.24
N PHE A 259 4.04 18.29 2.78
CA PHE A 259 4.78 17.23 2.11
C PHE A 259 3.95 15.94 2.09
N VAL A 260 4.30 15.03 1.19
CA VAL A 260 3.68 13.70 1.14
C VAL A 260 4.71 12.65 0.75
N VAL A 261 4.61 11.46 1.34
CA VAL A 261 5.48 10.31 1.06
C VAL A 261 4.69 9.00 1.07
N GLY A 262 5.25 7.98 0.43
CA GLY A 262 4.63 6.65 0.32
C GLY A 262 3.34 6.67 -0.49
N GLU A 263 2.45 5.73 -0.23
CA GLU A 263 1.25 5.47 -1.03
C GLU A 263 0.26 6.64 -1.10
N ALA A 264 0.30 7.60 -0.16
CA ALA A 264 -0.51 8.81 -0.21
C ALA A 264 -0.08 9.74 -1.36
N GLY A 265 1.17 9.66 -1.82
CA GLY A 265 1.78 10.52 -2.82
C GLY A 265 1.88 9.89 -4.20
N ASN A 266 1.99 10.74 -5.23
CA ASN A 266 2.29 10.33 -6.59
C ASN A 266 3.50 11.10 -7.13
N VAL A 267 4.67 10.48 -7.02
CA VAL A 267 5.93 10.96 -7.64
C VAL A 267 6.09 10.45 -9.08
N GLY A 268 5.17 9.61 -9.58
CA GLY A 268 5.14 9.12 -10.96
C GLY A 268 5.93 7.83 -11.23
N ILE A 269 6.43 7.14 -10.21
CA ILE A 269 7.30 5.96 -10.40
C ILE A 269 6.55 4.66 -10.76
N HIS A 270 5.27 4.56 -10.45
CA HIS A 270 4.50 3.32 -10.63
C HIS A 270 3.73 3.25 -11.94
N GLY A 271 3.39 4.40 -12.53
CA GLY A 271 2.48 4.44 -13.68
C GLY A 271 1.12 3.83 -13.34
N SER A 272 0.53 3.14 -14.30
CA SER A 272 -0.80 2.50 -14.15
C SER A 272 -0.75 1.10 -13.51
N ASN A 273 0.44 0.54 -13.27
CA ASN A 273 0.57 -0.81 -12.70
C ASN A 273 1.89 -0.96 -11.94
N ARG A 274 1.82 -0.99 -10.61
CA ARG A 274 2.97 -1.13 -9.73
C ARG A 274 3.51 -2.57 -9.76
N LEU A 275 4.82 -2.71 -9.94
CA LEU A 275 5.51 -3.99 -9.73
C LEU A 275 5.65 -4.30 -8.24
N ALA A 276 5.62 -5.57 -7.91
CA ALA A 276 5.81 -6.05 -6.55
C ALA A 276 7.13 -5.53 -5.93
N CYS A 277 7.17 -5.40 -4.60
CA CYS A 277 8.26 -4.86 -3.78
C CYS A 277 8.54 -3.35 -3.94
N ASN A 278 8.15 -2.70 -5.05
CA ASN A 278 8.48 -1.31 -5.30
C ASN A 278 7.83 -0.32 -4.32
N SER A 279 6.67 -0.64 -3.73
CA SER A 279 6.02 0.26 -2.76
C SER A 279 6.79 0.40 -1.46
N LEU A 280 7.32 -0.72 -0.92
CA LEU A 280 8.16 -0.66 0.29
C LEU A 280 9.46 0.09 0.02
N LEU A 281 10.07 -0.14 -1.16
CA LEU A 281 11.25 0.59 -1.58
C LEU A 281 10.98 2.09 -1.75
N GLU A 282 9.83 2.46 -2.32
CA GLU A 282 9.35 3.83 -2.41
C GLU A 282 9.30 4.51 -1.05
N CYS A 283 8.61 3.90 -0.08
CA CYS A 283 8.48 4.44 1.27
C CYS A 283 9.84 4.72 1.92
N VAL A 284 10.78 3.79 1.80
CA VAL A 284 12.13 3.95 2.39
C VAL A 284 12.93 5.03 1.66
N VAL A 285 12.95 5.01 0.33
CA VAL A 285 13.76 5.94 -0.47
C VAL A 285 13.26 7.38 -0.33
N PHE A 286 11.95 7.61 -0.56
CA PHE A 286 11.41 8.97 -0.55
C PHE A 286 11.22 9.51 0.87
N GLY A 287 10.99 8.64 1.87
CA GLY A 287 11.04 9.03 3.27
C GLY A 287 12.41 9.59 3.67
N ARG A 288 13.50 8.93 3.23
CA ARG A 288 14.87 9.44 3.46
C ARG A 288 15.16 10.72 2.71
N ILE A 289 14.79 10.81 1.43
CA ILE A 289 14.98 12.03 0.62
C ILE A 289 14.27 13.23 1.27
N LEU A 290 13.03 13.02 1.75
CA LEU A 290 12.32 14.08 2.47
C LEU A 290 13.03 14.45 3.78
N ALA A 291 13.47 13.48 4.57
CA ALA A 291 14.19 13.74 5.82
C ALA A 291 15.48 14.54 5.57
N ASP A 292 16.28 14.14 4.58
CA ASP A 292 17.50 14.86 4.20
C ASP A 292 17.18 16.28 3.76
N PHE A 293 16.15 16.46 2.91
CA PHE A 293 15.70 17.79 2.49
C PHE A 293 15.27 18.68 3.67
N LEU A 294 14.52 18.14 4.63
CA LEU A 294 14.08 18.89 5.80
C LEU A 294 15.24 19.26 6.72
N ASN A 295 16.23 18.38 6.87
CA ASN A 295 17.43 18.62 7.67
C ASN A 295 18.38 19.68 7.05
N GLU A 296 18.51 19.68 5.73
CA GLU A 296 19.36 20.64 5.00
C GLU A 296 18.77 22.05 4.95
N ASN A 297 17.46 22.18 5.09
CA ASN A 297 16.76 23.45 5.00
C ASN A 297 16.31 23.91 6.40
N LYS A 298 16.64 25.16 6.73
CA LYS A 298 16.12 25.77 7.94
C LYS A 298 14.74 26.36 7.66
N PHE A 299 13.79 25.97 8.49
CA PHE A 299 12.45 26.52 8.48
C PHE A 299 12.24 27.34 9.76
N ASP A 300 11.61 28.50 9.64
CA ASP A 300 11.23 29.31 10.78
C ASP A 300 10.13 28.59 11.58
N ASN A 301 10.07 28.83 12.88
CA ASN A 301 8.99 28.28 13.71
C ASN A 301 7.63 28.74 13.19
N ALA A 302 6.65 27.84 13.18
CA ALA A 302 5.29 28.20 12.84
C ALA A 302 4.68 29.06 13.95
N GLU A 303 4.25 30.28 13.60
CA GLU A 303 3.45 31.13 14.47
C GLU A 303 2.06 31.29 13.85
N ILE A 304 1.01 31.08 14.66
CA ILE A 304 -0.38 31.25 14.24
C ILE A 304 -0.94 32.53 14.81
N ASN A 305 -1.27 33.50 13.92
CA ASN A 305 -1.90 34.77 14.23
C ASN A 305 -3.37 34.82 13.75
N PHE A 306 -4.00 33.67 13.51
CA PHE A 306 -5.37 33.57 13.04
C PHE A 306 -6.15 32.51 13.84
N LYS A 307 -7.48 32.60 13.80
CA LYS A 307 -8.37 31.62 14.42
C LYS A 307 -8.39 30.36 13.56
N ILE A 308 -8.17 29.21 14.20
CA ILE A 308 -8.28 27.91 13.55
C ILE A 308 -9.76 27.58 13.36
N ASP A 309 -10.14 27.20 12.14
CA ASP A 309 -11.47 26.69 11.86
C ASP A 309 -11.60 25.25 12.40
N THR A 310 -12.72 24.96 13.02
CA THR A 310 -12.98 23.67 13.70
C THR A 310 -14.04 22.82 12.99
N MET A 311 -14.38 23.13 11.73
CA MET A 311 -15.31 22.29 10.99
C MET A 311 -14.67 20.93 10.65
N ASP A 312 -15.25 19.87 11.19
CA ASP A 312 -14.89 18.50 10.86
C ASP A 312 -15.55 18.08 9.55
N ILE A 313 -14.86 17.29 8.75
CA ILE A 313 -15.47 16.54 7.66
C ILE A 313 -15.84 15.17 8.22
N ASP A 314 -17.08 14.73 8.01
CA ASP A 314 -17.45 13.38 8.38
C ASP A 314 -16.93 12.35 7.35
N GLU A 315 -16.94 11.08 7.74
CA GLU A 315 -16.41 9.98 6.93
C GLU A 315 -17.14 9.83 5.58
N GLU A 316 -18.46 10.04 5.56
CA GLU A 316 -19.25 9.93 4.33
C GLU A 316 -18.94 11.07 3.37
N GLU A 317 -18.69 12.28 3.87
CA GLU A 317 -18.26 13.41 3.05
C GLU A 317 -16.85 13.16 2.47
N MET A 318 -15.93 12.60 3.26
CA MET A 318 -14.59 12.20 2.78
C MET A 318 -14.66 11.18 1.66
N LYS A 319 -15.43 10.11 1.83
CA LYS A 319 -15.67 9.09 0.80
C LYS A 319 -16.22 9.71 -0.48
N LYS A 320 -17.23 10.56 -0.36
CA LYS A 320 -17.87 11.24 -1.50
C LYS A 320 -16.87 12.09 -2.28
N ILE A 321 -16.08 12.91 -1.62
CA ILE A 321 -15.05 13.76 -2.23
C ILE A 321 -14.04 12.92 -3.03
N ILE A 322 -13.58 11.81 -2.47
CA ILE A 322 -12.61 10.91 -3.11
C ILE A 322 -13.21 10.26 -4.36
N PHE A 323 -14.42 9.67 -4.26
CA PHE A 323 -15.05 9.00 -5.39
C PHE A 323 -15.46 9.96 -6.51
N GLU A 324 -15.88 11.18 -6.20
CA GLU A 324 -16.11 12.21 -7.20
C GLU A 324 -14.82 12.52 -7.96
N ARG A 325 -13.69 12.64 -7.27
CA ARG A 325 -12.40 12.93 -7.90
C ARG A 325 -11.89 11.77 -8.76
N ILE A 326 -12.09 10.52 -8.34
CA ILE A 326 -11.77 9.34 -9.15
C ILE A 326 -12.56 9.34 -10.45
N ARG A 327 -13.87 9.60 -10.39
CA ARG A 327 -14.74 9.67 -11.57
C ARG A 327 -14.35 10.80 -12.54
N GLU A 328 -13.93 11.95 -12.02
CA GLU A 328 -13.44 13.06 -12.83
C GLU A 328 -12.16 12.67 -13.59
N ASP A 329 -11.22 12.01 -12.91
CA ASP A 329 -9.96 11.55 -13.49
C ASP A 329 -10.20 10.47 -14.56
N GLU A 330 -11.09 9.51 -14.33
CA GLU A 330 -11.50 8.50 -15.33
C GLU A 330 -12.12 9.13 -16.57
N ARG A 331 -13.02 10.10 -16.40
CA ARG A 331 -13.65 10.83 -17.53
C ARG A 331 -12.63 11.62 -18.33
N ALA A 332 -11.67 12.28 -17.65
CA ALA A 332 -10.61 13.00 -18.32
C ALA A 332 -9.78 12.06 -19.20
N LYS A 333 -9.40 10.88 -18.69
CA LYS A 333 -8.63 9.86 -19.44
C LYS A 333 -9.42 9.28 -20.62
N ALA A 334 -10.72 9.01 -20.45
CA ALA A 334 -11.57 8.50 -21.52
C ALA A 334 -11.74 9.49 -22.68
N ASN A 335 -11.64 10.80 -22.44
CA ASN A 335 -11.74 11.82 -23.47
C ASN A 335 -10.43 12.03 -24.27
N PHE A 336 -9.32 11.45 -23.82
CA PHE A 336 -8.01 11.53 -24.51
C PHE A 336 -7.64 10.22 -25.25
N ASN A 337 -8.43 9.16 -25.13
CA ASN A 337 -8.31 7.90 -25.86
C ASN A 337 -9.40 7.79 -26.94
#